data_accd06f31f3ad49f3ee723cc504bcde6
#
_entry.id   accd06f31f3ad49f3ee723cc504bcde6
#
_cell.length_a   1.000
_cell.length_b   1.000
_cell.length_c   1.000
_cell.angle_alpha   90.00
_cell.angle_beta   90.00
_cell.angle_gamma   90.00
#
_symmetry.space_group_name_H-M   'P 1'
#
loop_
_entity.id
_entity.type
_entity.pdbx_description
1 polymer ?
#
loop_
_entity_poly.entity_id
_entity_poly.type
_entity_poly.pdbx_seq_one_letter_code
_entity_poly.pdbx_strand_id
1 'polypeptide(L)'
;MKSEVVPLFLRIPCSRLRKSTQYQAFMPQFIIRVELHGAKGEEYSKLHSAMGHHGFLRTITGGDGIVYLLPTAEYIRYGLGLTAEKVRWAAVAAGSTVSGKFAVLVAETNGPIMWSGLERA
;
A
#
# COMPACT_ATOMS: atom_id res chain seq x y z
N MET A 1 -13.81 -14.27 12.78
CA MET A 1 -13.74 -14.62 12.28
C MET A 1 -13.84 -14.84 11.90
N LYS A 2 -13.43 -14.55 12.02
CA LYS A 2 -13.19 -14.79 11.51
C LYS A 2 -13.33 -15.16 10.92
N SER A 3 -13.26 -14.97 11.08
CA SER A 3 -13.20 -15.41 10.34
C SER A 3 -13.40 -15.57 9.68
N GLU A 4 -13.08 -15.50 9.75
CA GLU A 4 -13.21 -15.84 9.00
C GLU A 4 -13.22 -15.87 8.16
N VAL A 5 -13.05 -15.31 8.13
CA VAL A 5 -13.03 -15.65 7.09
C VAL A 5 -12.54 -16.37 6.45
N VAL A 6 -12.07 -16.26 6.36
CA VAL A 6 -11.52 -17.22 5.83
C VAL A 6 -11.98 -18.50 5.41
N PRO A 7 -12.66 -19.11 5.93
CA PRO A 7 -13.07 -20.40 5.46
C PRO A 7 -13.76 -20.42 4.13
N LEU A 8 -14.25 -19.30 3.72
CA LEU A 8 -14.92 -19.25 2.47
C LEU A 8 -14.02 -19.64 1.31
N PHE A 9 -12.81 -19.10 1.27
CA PHE A 9 -11.94 -19.42 0.17
C PHE A 9 -11.44 -20.85 0.25
N LEU A 10 -11.49 -21.47 1.42
CA LEU A 10 -11.09 -22.83 1.56
C LEU A 10 -12.02 -23.80 0.85
N ARG A 11 -13.22 -23.36 0.56
CA ARG A 11 -14.17 -24.23 -0.13
C ARG A 11 -14.04 -24.18 -1.63
N ILE A 12 -13.17 -23.35 -2.14
CA ILE A 12 -12.98 -23.24 -3.57
C ILE A 12 -11.96 -24.29 -4.00
N PRO A 13 -12.34 -25.20 -4.93
CA PRO A 13 -11.40 -26.20 -5.37
C PRO A 13 -10.18 -25.60 -6.01
N CYS A 14 -9.03 -26.07 -5.60
CA CYS A 14 -7.79 -25.55 -6.10
C CYS A 14 -7.65 -25.70 -7.60
N SER A 15 -8.18 -26.80 -8.12
CA SER A 15 -8.03 -27.09 -9.54
C SER A 15 -8.64 -26.03 -10.43
N ARG A 16 -9.58 -25.26 -9.91
CA ARG A 16 -10.23 -24.24 -10.72
C ARG A 16 -9.59 -22.87 -10.60
N LEU A 17 -8.56 -22.78 -9.80
CA LEU A 17 -7.99 -21.48 -9.53
C LEU A 17 -6.74 -21.24 -10.30
N ARG A 18 -6.62 -20.04 -10.74
CA ARG A 18 -5.32 -19.47 -10.95
C ARG A 18 -4.93 -18.90 -9.60
N LYS A 19 -4.32 -19.74 -8.83
CA LYS A 19 -4.21 -19.52 -7.40
C LYS A 19 -3.62 -18.19 -7.02
N SER A 20 -2.56 -17.78 -7.69
CA SER A 20 -1.93 -16.51 -7.32
C SER A 20 -2.87 -15.34 -7.56
N THR A 21 -3.63 -15.38 -8.66
CA THR A 21 -4.58 -14.32 -8.96
C THR A 21 -5.70 -14.29 -7.94
N GLN A 22 -6.25 -15.45 -7.61
CA GLN A 22 -7.32 -15.54 -6.63
C GLN A 22 -6.86 -15.04 -5.27
N TYR A 23 -5.67 -15.48 -4.89
CA TYR A 23 -5.13 -15.07 -3.61
C TYR A 23 -4.99 -13.56 -3.53
N GLN A 24 -4.47 -12.95 -4.58
CA GLN A 24 -4.29 -11.50 -4.59
C GLN A 24 -5.63 -10.76 -4.54
N ALA A 25 -6.68 -11.34 -5.11
CA ALA A 25 -7.99 -10.71 -5.07
C ALA A 25 -8.52 -10.59 -3.65
N PHE A 26 -8.08 -11.46 -2.73
CA PHE A 26 -8.51 -11.41 -1.34
C PHE A 26 -7.53 -10.67 -0.45
N MET A 27 -6.40 -10.28 -0.96
CA MET A 27 -5.41 -9.58 -0.14
C MET A 27 -5.76 -8.11 -0.06
N PRO A 28 -5.93 -7.58 1.15
CA PRO A 28 -6.20 -6.14 1.29
C PRO A 28 -5.06 -5.32 0.72
N GLN A 29 -5.41 -4.23 0.08
CA GLN A 29 -4.42 -3.29 -0.39
C GLN A 29 -4.84 -1.88 0.00
N PHE A 30 -3.85 -1.04 0.22
CA PHE A 30 -4.07 0.30 0.75
C PHE A 30 -3.24 1.28 -0.05
N ILE A 31 -3.84 2.43 -0.31
CA ILE A 31 -3.13 3.58 -0.85
C ILE A 31 -2.97 4.57 0.29
N ILE A 32 -1.75 5.06 0.47
CA ILE A 32 -1.43 5.95 1.56
C ILE A 32 -0.84 7.22 0.97
N ARG A 33 -1.32 8.35 1.46
CA ARG A 33 -0.73 9.64 1.12
C ARG A 33 -0.21 10.26 2.40
N VAL A 34 1.07 10.61 2.40
CA VAL A 34 1.70 11.29 3.52
C VAL A 34 2.22 12.62 3.00
N GLU A 35 1.66 13.69 3.49
CA GLU A 35 2.04 15.03 3.06
C GLU A 35 2.76 15.72 4.19
N LEU A 36 4.00 16.13 3.93
CA LEU A 36 4.79 16.88 4.90
C LEU A 36 4.51 18.37 4.71
N HIS A 37 4.22 19.04 5.79
CA HIS A 37 3.91 20.47 5.71
C HIS A 37 5.20 21.26 5.69
N GLY A 38 5.40 22.05 4.62
CA GLY A 38 6.56 22.90 4.49
C GLY A 38 7.85 22.17 4.17
N ALA A 39 7.77 20.92 3.73
CA ALA A 39 8.96 20.11 3.51
C ALA A 39 9.59 20.36 2.15
N LYS A 40 10.88 20.10 2.08
CA LYS A 40 11.64 20.15 0.85
C LYS A 40 11.92 18.72 0.39
N GLY A 41 12.57 18.61 -0.78
CA GLY A 41 12.77 17.31 -1.39
C GLY A 41 13.52 16.30 -0.54
N GLU A 42 14.56 16.76 0.19
CA GLU A 42 15.35 15.83 0.98
C GLU A 42 14.57 15.26 2.16
N GLU A 43 13.58 15.98 2.66
CA GLU A 43 12.75 15.47 3.73
C GLU A 43 11.84 14.36 3.22
N TYR A 44 11.39 14.48 1.98
CA TYR A 44 10.65 13.39 1.35
C TYR A 44 11.53 12.17 1.13
N SER A 45 12.83 12.36 0.85
CA SER A 45 13.73 11.23 0.75
C SER A 45 13.83 10.48 2.08
N LYS A 46 13.91 11.22 3.17
CA LYS A 46 13.92 10.61 4.49
C LYS A 46 12.61 9.90 4.79
N LEU A 47 11.51 10.50 4.36
CA LEU A 47 10.20 9.88 4.53
C LEU A 47 10.11 8.57 3.75
N HIS A 48 10.63 8.54 2.53
CA HIS A 48 10.63 7.30 1.74
C HIS A 48 11.37 6.19 2.47
N SER A 49 12.52 6.49 3.06
CA SER A 49 13.26 5.51 3.84
C SER A 49 12.46 5.03 5.04
N ALA A 50 11.89 5.96 5.79
CA ALA A 50 11.13 5.59 6.98
C ALA A 50 9.91 4.76 6.63
N MET A 51 9.20 5.15 5.58
CA MET A 51 8.04 4.40 5.12
C MET A 51 8.44 3.00 4.65
N GLY A 52 9.56 2.90 3.95
CA GLY A 52 10.06 1.59 3.51
C GLY A 52 10.33 0.65 4.67
N HIS A 53 10.86 1.16 5.77
CA HIS A 53 11.10 0.35 6.95
C HIS A 53 9.80 -0.18 7.57
N HIS A 54 8.70 0.47 7.29
CA HIS A 54 7.40 0.03 7.78
C HIS A 54 6.61 -0.75 6.73
N GLY A 55 7.27 -1.15 5.62
CA GLY A 55 6.65 -2.01 4.64
C GLY A 55 5.87 -1.30 3.56
N PHE A 56 5.96 0.02 3.47
CA PHE A 56 5.28 0.79 2.43
C PHE A 56 6.14 0.85 1.18
N LEU A 57 5.49 0.72 0.03
CA LEU A 57 6.16 0.68 -1.26
C LEU A 57 5.90 1.96 -2.02
N ARG A 58 6.89 2.36 -2.81
CA ARG A 58 6.76 3.51 -3.70
C ARG A 58 6.50 3.13 -5.14
N THR A 59 6.32 1.84 -5.40
CA THR A 59 6.16 1.35 -6.76
C THR A 59 4.89 0.53 -6.87
N ILE A 60 4.36 0.47 -8.08
CA ILE A 60 3.19 -0.34 -8.37
C ILE A 60 3.44 -1.04 -9.71
N THR A 61 3.03 -2.30 -9.80
CA THR A 61 3.25 -3.08 -11.01
C THR A 61 1.96 -3.09 -11.83
N GLY A 62 2.10 -2.72 -13.09
CA GLY A 62 0.97 -2.70 -14.00
C GLY A 62 0.61 -4.08 -14.51
N GLY A 63 -0.54 -4.17 -15.17
CA GLY A 63 -0.96 -5.39 -15.82
C GLY A 63 -0.03 -5.83 -16.94
N ASP A 64 0.78 -4.90 -17.44
CA ASP A 64 1.78 -5.17 -18.46
C ASP A 64 3.09 -5.71 -17.87
N GLY A 65 3.16 -5.87 -16.54
CA GLY A 65 4.36 -6.33 -15.87
C GLY A 65 5.40 -5.26 -15.63
N ILE A 66 5.13 -4.04 -16.03
CA ILE A 66 6.08 -2.94 -15.85
C ILE A 66 5.87 -2.32 -14.47
N VAL A 67 6.97 -2.01 -13.81
CA VAL A 67 6.95 -1.39 -12.50
C VAL A 67 7.02 0.13 -12.66
N TYR A 68 6.09 0.81 -12.04
CA TYR A 68 5.98 2.26 -12.11
C TYR A 68 6.21 2.88 -10.76
N LEU A 69 6.65 4.13 -10.76
CA LEU A 69 6.93 4.88 -9.55
C LEU A 69 5.70 5.68 -9.17
N LEU A 70 5.28 5.56 -7.91
CA LEU A 70 4.16 6.34 -7.41
C LEU A 70 4.56 7.81 -7.21
N PRO A 71 3.58 8.72 -7.21
CA PRO A 71 3.88 10.12 -6.93
C PRO A 71 4.56 10.29 -5.58
N THR A 72 5.28 11.39 -5.42
CA THR A 72 6.21 11.58 -4.32
C THR A 72 5.60 11.33 -2.93
N ALA A 73 4.38 11.73 -2.71
CA ALA A 73 3.77 11.63 -1.37
C ALA A 73 2.93 10.37 -1.20
N GLU A 74 2.98 9.45 -2.17
CA GLU A 74 2.07 8.31 -2.17
C GLU A 74 2.80 7.00 -2.05
N TYR A 75 2.14 6.04 -1.41
CA TYR A 75 2.67 4.72 -1.11
C TYR A 75 1.56 3.70 -1.26
N ILE A 76 1.96 2.46 -1.42
CA ILE A 76 1.01 1.36 -1.45
C ILE A 76 1.47 0.30 -0.45
N ARG A 77 0.51 -0.40 0.14
CA ARG A 77 0.79 -1.48 1.06
C ARG A 77 -0.22 -2.60 0.86
N TYR A 78 0.28 -3.82 0.89
CA TYR A 78 -0.54 -5.01 0.80
C TYR A 78 -0.36 -5.83 2.07
N GLY A 79 -1.38 -6.57 2.47
CA GLY A 79 -1.15 -7.53 3.53
C GLY A 79 -2.42 -8.10 4.12
N LEU A 80 -2.42 -9.40 4.35
CA LEU A 80 -3.48 -10.06 5.08
C LEU A 80 -3.46 -9.60 6.52
N GLY A 81 -4.63 -9.41 7.08
CA GLY A 81 -4.74 -8.99 8.47
C GLY A 81 -4.52 -7.52 8.72
N LEU A 82 -4.18 -6.75 7.70
CA LEU A 82 -4.05 -5.31 7.86
C LEU A 82 -5.42 -4.66 7.80
N THR A 83 -5.54 -3.58 8.54
CA THR A 83 -6.71 -2.71 8.49
C THR A 83 -6.24 -1.30 8.20
N ALA A 84 -7.17 -0.45 7.77
CA ALA A 84 -6.82 0.95 7.52
C ALA A 84 -6.26 1.60 8.78
N GLU A 85 -6.76 1.21 9.94
CA GLU A 85 -6.27 1.78 11.20
C GLU A 85 -4.83 1.36 11.48
N LYS A 86 -4.50 0.09 11.29
CA LYS A 86 -3.15 -0.40 11.50
C LYS A 86 -2.18 0.26 10.51
N VAL A 87 -2.61 0.39 9.27
CA VAL A 87 -1.80 1.04 8.25
C VAL A 87 -1.57 2.50 8.60
N ARG A 88 -2.62 3.18 9.07
CA ARG A 88 -2.49 4.57 9.48
C ARG A 88 -1.48 4.72 10.62
N TRP A 89 -1.55 3.84 11.61
CA TRP A 89 -0.60 3.89 12.73
C TRP A 89 0.83 3.76 12.24
N ALA A 90 1.07 2.82 11.33
CA ALA A 90 2.43 2.62 10.81
C ALA A 90 2.90 3.85 10.04
N ALA A 91 2.02 4.46 9.24
CA ALA A 91 2.39 5.64 8.48
C ALA A 91 2.65 6.83 9.39
N VAL A 92 1.85 7.00 10.45
CA VAL A 92 2.09 8.07 11.41
C VAL A 92 3.41 7.86 12.13
N ALA A 93 3.70 6.62 12.52
CA ALA A 93 4.97 6.32 13.18
C ALA A 93 6.15 6.69 12.27
N ALA A 94 6.07 6.31 11.00
CA ALA A 94 7.12 6.63 10.05
C ALA A 94 7.25 8.15 9.85
N GLY A 95 6.13 8.83 9.65
CA GLY A 95 6.15 10.27 9.40
C GLY A 95 6.70 11.06 10.57
N SER A 96 6.40 10.62 11.78
CA SER A 96 6.82 11.35 12.97
C SER A 96 8.35 11.33 13.15
N THR A 97 9.04 10.39 12.53
CA THR A 97 10.51 10.38 12.60
C THR A 97 11.12 11.43 11.67
N VAL A 98 10.34 11.98 10.77
CA VAL A 98 10.86 12.91 9.76
C VAL A 98 10.39 14.34 10.02
N SER A 99 9.16 14.52 10.47
CA SER A 99 8.60 15.85 10.63
C SER A 99 7.61 15.87 11.78
N GLY A 100 7.47 17.04 12.39
CA GLY A 100 6.45 17.26 13.41
C GLY A 100 5.11 17.68 12.83
N LYS A 101 5.07 18.03 11.55
CA LYS A 101 3.85 18.50 10.91
C LYS A 101 3.63 17.77 9.61
N PHE A 102 2.67 16.89 9.60
CA PHE A 102 2.36 16.11 8.41
C PHE A 102 0.92 15.61 8.50
N ALA A 103 0.39 15.20 7.36
CA ALA A 103 -0.94 14.61 7.28
C ALA A 103 -0.86 13.25 6.64
N VAL A 104 -1.70 12.33 7.09
CA VAL A 104 -1.75 10.97 6.56
C VAL A 104 -3.18 10.68 6.13
N LEU A 105 -3.31 10.15 4.94
CA LEU A 105 -4.58 9.65 4.42
C LEU A 105 -4.39 8.21 4.00
N VAL A 106 -5.27 7.33 4.43
CA VAL A 106 -5.23 5.92 4.07
C VAL A 106 -6.56 5.53 3.47
N ALA A 107 -6.51 4.84 2.35
CA ALA A 107 -7.72 4.30 1.73
C ALA A 107 -7.48 2.83 1.43
N GLU A 108 -8.35 1.99 1.94
CA GLU A 108 -8.35 0.59 1.55
C GLU A 108 -9.07 0.47 0.22
N THR A 109 -8.50 -0.32 -0.69
CA THR A 109 -9.13 -0.52 -1.99
C THR A 109 -9.28 -2.00 -2.26
N ASN A 110 -10.33 -2.36 -2.95
CA ASN A 110 -10.54 -3.73 -3.40
C ASN A 110 -10.88 -3.79 -4.88
N GLY A 111 -10.67 -2.70 -5.58
CA GLY A 111 -10.82 -2.65 -7.02
C GLY A 111 -9.50 -2.34 -7.70
N PRO A 112 -9.49 -2.22 -9.02
CA PRO A 112 -8.26 -1.91 -9.72
C PRO A 112 -7.81 -0.49 -9.40
N ILE A 113 -6.48 -0.32 -9.36
CA ILE A 113 -5.88 1.00 -9.24
C ILE A 113 -5.45 1.39 -10.64
N MET A 114 -5.92 2.54 -11.09
CA MET A 114 -5.65 3.02 -12.44
C MET A 114 -4.75 4.23 -12.36
N TRP A 115 -3.91 4.38 -13.36
CA TRP A 115 -3.02 5.54 -13.41
C TRP A 115 -2.71 5.90 -14.83
N SER A 116 -2.16 7.08 -14.97
CA SER A 116 -1.70 7.61 -16.25
C SER A 116 -0.54 8.55 -15.96
N GLY A 117 0.51 8.46 -16.75
CA GLY A 117 1.61 9.40 -16.65
C GLY A 117 2.66 9.09 -15.59
N LEU A 118 2.60 7.93 -14.96
CA LEU A 118 3.63 7.56 -14.00
C LEU A 118 4.91 7.15 -14.74
N GLU A 119 6.05 7.48 -14.12
CA GLU A 119 7.34 7.10 -14.68
C GLU A 119 7.67 5.67 -14.30
N ARG A 120 8.45 5.03 -15.14
CA ARG A 120 8.94 3.70 -14.80
C ARG A 120 9.93 3.79 -13.66
N ALA A 121 9.84 2.82 -12.80
CA ALA A 121 10.75 2.75 -11.67
C ALA A 121 12.14 2.29 -12.10
#